data_b21b37a23823503b15b0ff454a85dbdc
#
_entry.id   b21b37a23823503b15b0ff454a85dbdc
#
_cell.length_a   1.000
_cell.length_b   1.000
_cell.length_c   1.000
_cell.angle_alpha   90.00
_cell.angle_beta   90.00
_cell.angle_gamma   90.00
#
_symmetry.space_group_name_H-M   'P 1'
#
loop_
_entity.id
_entity.type
_entity.pdbx_description
1 polymer ?
#
loop_
_entity_poly.entity_id
_entity_poly.type
_entity_poly.pdbx_seq_one_letter_code
_entity_poly.pdbx_strand_id
1 'polypeptide(L)'
;MGIHILGTGSYLPETVVENEAFSAIVDTSDEWIVKHSGIHRRHFQNGPTYEMAVKAGTAALEAASLTPDQIDLILCTTVSGDYDTPAMACVVQGLLGAKNAVVFDINAACAGFVYGLDLANLYLQHGYRRILLISAEQLSRITDFTDRSTCVLFGDGAGAVVLEGDDSPFVSALGADGDGVNTLFARKPDNPNPFLKKQRTLSEADGFPESKPGMIHMAGQAVYKFAVTAMPAAVRRACEKANLAPEALDW
;
A
#
# COMPACT_ATOMS: atom_id res chain seq x y z
N MET A 1 -24.41 7.43 -5.33
CA MET A 1 -23.86 7.39 -3.95
C MET A 1 -22.37 7.49 -4.04
N GLY A 2 -21.81 8.43 -3.37
CA GLY A 2 -20.38 8.71 -3.30
C GLY A 2 -19.80 8.40 -1.93
N ILE A 3 -18.64 8.97 -1.67
CA ILE A 3 -17.89 8.75 -0.43
C ILE A 3 -17.60 10.11 0.22
N HIS A 4 -17.99 10.23 1.49
CA HIS A 4 -17.58 11.32 2.36
C HIS A 4 -16.49 10.85 3.32
N ILE A 5 -15.40 11.61 3.44
CA ILE A 5 -14.32 11.34 4.40
C ILE A 5 -14.65 12.05 5.70
N LEU A 6 -14.96 11.28 6.75
CA LEU A 6 -15.30 11.80 8.08
C LEU A 6 -14.07 12.19 8.90
N GLY A 7 -12.97 11.48 8.70
CA GLY A 7 -11.73 11.72 9.41
C GLY A 7 -10.55 11.02 8.76
N THR A 8 -9.37 11.56 8.96
CA THR A 8 -8.10 11.01 8.45
C THR A 8 -7.13 10.83 9.60
N GLY A 9 -6.25 9.83 9.48
CA GLY A 9 -5.18 9.58 10.43
C GLY A 9 -3.92 9.09 9.73
N SER A 10 -2.79 9.32 10.34
CA SER A 10 -1.50 8.84 9.84
C SER A 10 -0.58 8.47 10.98
N TYR A 11 0.37 7.60 10.70
CA TYR A 11 1.47 7.32 11.59
C TYR A 11 2.77 7.14 10.81
N LEU A 12 3.79 7.87 11.22
CA LEU A 12 5.16 7.70 10.78
C LEU A 12 6.00 7.17 11.96
N PRO A 13 6.80 6.11 11.76
CA PRO A 13 7.70 5.59 12.79
C PRO A 13 8.70 6.64 13.30
N GLU A 14 9.15 6.47 14.55
CA GLU A 14 10.05 7.44 15.19
C GLU A 14 11.48 7.40 14.67
N THR A 15 11.93 6.23 14.18
CA THR A 15 13.29 6.09 13.62
C THR A 15 13.38 6.79 12.28
N VAL A 16 14.09 7.91 12.25
CA VAL A 16 14.34 8.69 11.04
C VAL A 16 15.75 8.43 10.55
N VAL A 17 15.90 8.14 9.26
CA VAL A 17 17.18 7.89 8.60
C VAL A 17 17.35 8.85 7.43
N GLU A 18 18.34 9.72 7.53
CA GLU A 18 18.73 10.69 6.50
C GLU A 18 19.53 10.00 5.38
N ASN A 19 19.63 10.66 4.23
CA ASN A 19 20.30 10.10 3.05
C ASN A 19 21.77 9.76 3.28
N GLU A 20 22.48 10.53 4.11
CA GLU A 20 23.90 10.31 4.44
C GLU A 20 24.16 8.92 5.02
N ALA A 21 23.22 8.38 5.79
CA ALA A 21 23.36 7.04 6.37
C ALA A 21 23.46 5.94 5.30
N PHE A 22 22.83 6.14 4.14
CA PHE A 22 22.89 5.18 3.04
C PHE A 22 24.25 5.12 2.37
N SER A 23 25.04 6.19 2.41
CA SER A 23 26.41 6.22 1.88
C SER A 23 27.36 5.25 2.61
N ALA A 24 27.00 4.82 3.82
CA ALA A 24 27.78 3.83 4.58
C ALA A 24 27.51 2.37 4.12
N ILE A 25 26.42 2.13 3.37
CA ILE A 25 26.01 0.76 3.00
C ILE A 25 25.96 0.52 1.49
N VAL A 26 25.76 1.57 0.68
CA VAL A 26 25.74 1.51 -0.80
C VAL A 26 26.45 2.72 -1.39
N ASP A 27 26.94 2.59 -2.63
CA ASP A 27 27.60 3.69 -3.37
C ASP A 27 26.56 4.75 -3.80
N THR A 28 26.28 5.73 -2.94
CA THR A 28 25.31 6.81 -3.15
C THR A 28 25.69 8.09 -2.41
N SER A 29 24.94 9.17 -2.61
CA SER A 29 25.06 10.43 -1.87
C SER A 29 23.68 11.07 -1.68
N ASP A 30 23.55 12.00 -0.71
CA ASP A 30 22.34 12.80 -0.53
C ASP A 30 21.94 13.52 -1.82
N GLU A 31 22.90 14.20 -2.45
CA GLU A 31 22.68 14.92 -3.71
C GLU A 31 22.11 14.00 -4.81
N TRP A 32 22.67 12.80 -4.95
CA TRP A 32 22.20 11.82 -5.95
C TRP A 32 20.77 11.37 -5.66
N ILE A 33 20.47 11.04 -4.40
CA ILE A 33 19.13 10.56 -3.98
C ILE A 33 18.09 11.66 -4.19
N VAL A 34 18.36 12.87 -3.71
CA VAL A 34 17.44 14.02 -3.84
C VAL A 34 17.18 14.36 -5.31
N LYS A 35 18.23 14.41 -6.13
CA LYS A 35 18.09 14.70 -7.57
C LYS A 35 17.21 13.70 -8.30
N HIS A 36 17.22 12.40 -7.93
CA HIS A 36 16.50 11.36 -8.65
C HIS A 36 15.15 11.01 -8.04
N SER A 37 14.91 11.30 -6.76
CA SER A 37 13.70 10.88 -6.05
C SER A 37 13.00 12.01 -5.28
N GLY A 38 13.69 13.10 -4.98
CA GLY A 38 13.19 14.14 -4.08
C GLY A 38 13.17 13.73 -2.60
N ILE A 39 13.67 12.53 -2.27
CA ILE A 39 13.60 11.98 -0.91
C ILE A 39 14.79 12.51 -0.10
N HIS A 40 14.51 13.09 1.08
CA HIS A 40 15.53 13.54 2.04
C HIS A 40 15.74 12.56 3.18
N ARG A 41 14.68 11.91 3.67
CA ARG A 41 14.72 10.99 4.81
C ARG A 41 13.64 9.91 4.70
N ARG A 42 13.78 8.82 5.48
CA ARG A 42 12.81 7.74 5.60
C ARG A 42 12.55 7.46 7.06
N HIS A 43 11.35 6.97 7.32
CA HIS A 43 10.98 6.44 8.63
C HIS A 43 11.04 4.92 8.59
N PHE A 44 11.58 4.30 9.63
CA PHE A 44 11.65 2.84 9.75
C PHE A 44 11.00 2.37 11.04
N GLN A 45 10.12 1.39 10.91
CA GLN A 45 9.39 0.79 12.02
C GLN A 45 10.26 -0.24 12.75
N ASN A 46 10.34 -0.10 14.07
CA ASN A 46 10.95 -1.09 14.96
C ASN A 46 9.83 -1.85 15.70
N GLY A 47 9.11 -2.70 14.98
CA GLY A 47 7.96 -3.44 15.48
C GLY A 47 7.14 -3.98 14.34
N PRO A 48 5.98 -4.59 14.61
CA PRO A 48 5.12 -5.12 13.55
C PRO A 48 4.38 -4.03 12.79
N THR A 49 4.01 -4.36 11.54
CA THR A 49 3.27 -3.46 10.63
C THR A 49 1.91 -3.07 11.20
N TYR A 50 1.20 -4.00 11.86
CA TYR A 50 -0.11 -3.72 12.42
C TYR A 50 -0.11 -2.63 13.50
N GLU A 51 0.99 -2.38 14.19
CA GLU A 51 1.06 -1.28 15.16
C GLU A 51 0.91 0.09 14.48
N MET A 52 1.51 0.27 13.31
CA MET A 52 1.33 1.48 12.51
C MET A 52 -0.12 1.61 12.04
N ALA A 53 -0.70 0.49 11.56
CA ALA A 53 -2.09 0.45 11.14
C ALA A 53 -3.06 0.84 12.26
N VAL A 54 -2.86 0.31 13.47
CA VAL A 54 -3.68 0.64 14.66
C VAL A 54 -3.55 2.11 15.01
N LYS A 55 -2.34 2.67 15.04
CA LYS A 55 -2.13 4.09 15.37
C LYS A 55 -2.78 5.02 14.34
N ALA A 56 -2.61 4.74 13.05
CA ALA A 56 -3.26 5.52 11.99
C ALA A 56 -4.79 5.39 12.05
N GLY A 57 -5.31 4.17 12.27
CA GLY A 57 -6.74 3.93 12.43
C GLY A 57 -7.35 4.63 13.63
N THR A 58 -6.65 4.61 14.78
CA THR A 58 -7.06 5.35 15.98
C THR A 58 -7.14 6.85 15.69
N ALA A 59 -6.11 7.43 15.09
CA ALA A 59 -6.11 8.86 14.75
C ALA A 59 -7.25 9.23 13.77
N ALA A 60 -7.58 8.35 12.81
CA ALA A 60 -8.70 8.58 11.88
C ALA A 60 -10.06 8.54 12.60
N LEU A 61 -10.24 7.62 13.54
CA LEU A 61 -11.44 7.51 14.35
C LEU A 61 -11.62 8.73 15.27
N GLU A 62 -10.54 9.18 15.90
CA GLU A 62 -10.55 10.40 16.75
C GLU A 62 -10.91 11.63 15.90
N ALA A 63 -10.31 11.80 14.72
CA ALA A 63 -10.62 12.89 13.81
C ALA A 63 -12.09 12.86 13.33
N ALA A 64 -12.65 11.66 13.16
CA ALA A 64 -14.05 11.46 12.81
C ALA A 64 -15.00 11.61 14.02
N SER A 65 -14.49 11.73 15.26
CA SER A 65 -15.27 11.69 16.51
C SER A 65 -16.12 10.42 16.62
N LEU A 66 -15.57 9.27 16.23
CA LEU A 66 -16.22 7.97 16.24
C LEU A 66 -15.50 6.99 17.18
N THR A 67 -16.30 6.04 17.71
CA THR A 67 -15.78 4.90 18.47
C THR A 67 -15.64 3.68 17.57
N PRO A 68 -14.74 2.73 17.84
CA PRO A 68 -14.50 1.57 16.99
C PRO A 68 -15.72 0.67 16.75
N ASP A 69 -16.63 0.59 17.71
CA ASP A 69 -17.88 -0.20 17.61
C ASP A 69 -18.89 0.36 16.59
N GLN A 70 -18.67 1.60 16.12
CA GLN A 70 -19.47 2.25 15.09
C GLN A 70 -18.99 1.94 13.66
N ILE A 71 -17.89 1.18 13.51
CA ILE A 71 -17.34 0.77 12.21
C ILE A 71 -17.95 -0.57 11.79
N ASP A 72 -18.47 -0.63 10.58
CA ASP A 72 -19.09 -1.82 10.00
C ASP A 72 -18.10 -2.67 9.18
N LEU A 73 -17.04 -2.04 8.63
CA LEU A 73 -16.04 -2.70 7.81
C LEU A 73 -14.65 -2.07 8.01
N ILE A 74 -13.62 -2.91 8.19
CA ILE A 74 -12.22 -2.50 8.12
C ILE A 74 -11.58 -3.15 6.89
N LEU A 75 -11.04 -2.31 6.01
CA LEU A 75 -10.21 -2.72 4.88
C LEU A 75 -8.76 -2.33 5.17
N CYS A 76 -7.85 -3.31 5.18
CA CYS A 76 -6.43 -3.03 5.25
C CYS A 76 -5.78 -3.29 3.90
N THR A 77 -5.03 -2.31 3.37
CA THR A 77 -4.24 -2.50 2.16
C THR A 77 -2.77 -2.64 2.54
N THR A 78 -2.17 -3.76 2.20
CA THR A 78 -0.78 -4.08 2.54
C THR A 78 -0.20 -5.19 1.67
N VAL A 79 1.12 -5.10 1.41
CA VAL A 79 1.95 -6.18 0.86
C VAL A 79 3.00 -6.68 1.86
N SER A 80 3.15 -5.98 2.97
CA SER A 80 4.15 -6.23 4.02
C SER A 80 3.52 -6.54 5.39
N GLY A 81 2.34 -7.16 5.36
CA GLY A 81 1.66 -7.63 6.57
C GLY A 81 2.50 -8.62 7.37
N ASP A 82 2.23 -8.69 8.68
CA ASP A 82 3.05 -9.49 9.62
C ASP A 82 2.83 -11.00 9.50
N TYR A 83 1.68 -11.42 8.95
CA TYR A 83 1.26 -12.82 8.86
C TYR A 83 0.73 -13.14 7.46
N ASP A 84 0.95 -14.36 7.00
CA ASP A 84 0.21 -14.91 5.85
C ASP A 84 -1.26 -15.18 6.22
N THR A 85 -1.49 -15.55 7.49
CA THR A 85 -2.81 -15.74 8.12
C THR A 85 -2.65 -15.64 9.65
N PRO A 86 -3.55 -14.95 10.39
CA PRO A 86 -4.74 -14.23 9.87
C PRO A 86 -4.38 -12.97 9.07
N ALA A 87 -5.38 -12.40 8.39
CA ALA A 87 -5.27 -11.08 7.77
C ALA A 87 -4.85 -10.02 8.80
N MET A 88 -4.05 -9.03 8.39
CA MET A 88 -3.67 -7.91 9.27
C MET A 88 -4.90 -7.17 9.79
N ALA A 89 -5.94 -7.02 8.98
CA ALA A 89 -7.20 -6.43 9.37
C ALA A 89 -7.85 -7.11 10.59
N CYS A 90 -7.70 -8.44 10.76
CA CYS A 90 -8.21 -9.16 11.94
C CYS A 90 -7.46 -8.75 13.21
N VAL A 91 -6.15 -8.57 13.12
CA VAL A 91 -5.31 -8.12 14.25
C VAL A 91 -5.67 -6.68 14.63
N VAL A 92 -5.77 -5.81 13.63
CA VAL A 92 -6.16 -4.40 13.79
C VAL A 92 -7.54 -4.28 14.42
N GLN A 93 -8.53 -5.06 13.94
CA GLN A 93 -9.88 -5.10 14.51
C GLN A 93 -9.86 -5.41 16.00
N GLY A 94 -9.13 -6.46 16.39
CA GLY A 94 -9.01 -6.87 17.79
C GLY A 94 -8.38 -5.81 18.67
N LEU A 95 -7.31 -5.18 18.21
CA LEU A 95 -6.58 -4.16 18.95
C LEU A 95 -7.34 -2.82 19.05
N LEU A 96 -8.08 -2.44 18.01
CA LEU A 96 -8.97 -1.27 18.05
C LEU A 96 -10.24 -1.53 18.87
N GLY A 97 -10.65 -2.77 19.04
CA GLY A 97 -11.92 -3.12 19.68
C GLY A 97 -13.15 -2.95 18.76
N ALA A 98 -12.98 -2.96 17.45
CA ALA A 98 -14.04 -2.79 16.44
C ALA A 98 -14.85 -4.09 16.25
N LYS A 99 -15.52 -4.56 17.29
CA LYS A 99 -16.14 -5.90 17.38
C LYS A 99 -17.22 -6.16 16.35
N ASN A 100 -17.85 -5.12 15.81
CA ASN A 100 -18.96 -5.22 14.85
C ASN A 100 -18.47 -5.25 13.41
N ALA A 101 -17.21 -4.91 13.15
CA ALA A 101 -16.70 -4.77 11.80
C ALA A 101 -16.43 -6.11 11.12
N VAL A 102 -16.83 -6.25 9.86
CA VAL A 102 -16.25 -7.21 8.92
C VAL A 102 -14.85 -6.76 8.53
N VAL A 103 -13.92 -7.68 8.33
CA VAL A 103 -12.52 -7.28 8.09
C VAL A 103 -11.83 -8.18 7.08
N PHE A 104 -11.00 -7.59 6.21
CA PHE A 104 -10.10 -8.32 5.32
C PHE A 104 -8.98 -7.41 4.77
N ASP A 105 -7.92 -8.06 4.27
CA ASP A 105 -6.81 -7.38 3.61
C ASP A 105 -7.00 -7.34 2.10
N ILE A 106 -6.42 -6.31 1.47
CA ILE A 106 -6.35 -6.12 0.03
C ILE A 106 -4.87 -6.04 -0.36
N ASN A 107 -4.47 -6.86 -1.33
CA ASN A 107 -3.16 -6.76 -1.95
C ASN A 107 -3.30 -6.22 -3.37
N ALA A 108 -3.07 -4.93 -3.54
CA ALA A 108 -2.95 -4.25 -4.83
C ALA A 108 -1.74 -3.29 -4.83
N ALA A 109 -0.74 -3.59 -4.01
CA ALA A 109 0.51 -2.85 -3.84
C ALA A 109 0.27 -1.34 -3.73
N CYS A 110 1.05 -0.52 -4.46
CA CYS A 110 0.97 0.95 -4.42
C CYS A 110 -0.40 1.52 -4.81
N ALA A 111 -1.24 0.76 -5.52
CA ALA A 111 -2.60 1.15 -5.86
C ALA A 111 -3.64 0.72 -4.79
N GLY A 112 -3.21 0.06 -3.71
CA GLY A 112 -4.08 -0.53 -2.69
C GLY A 112 -5.11 0.43 -2.13
N PHE A 113 -4.70 1.66 -1.77
CA PHE A 113 -5.63 2.68 -1.26
C PHE A 113 -6.74 3.04 -2.26
N VAL A 114 -6.39 3.21 -3.54
CA VAL A 114 -7.37 3.55 -4.59
C VAL A 114 -8.34 2.40 -4.83
N TYR A 115 -7.85 1.13 -4.85
CA TYR A 115 -8.70 -0.05 -4.90
C TYR A 115 -9.58 -0.16 -3.65
N GLY A 116 -9.02 0.17 -2.48
CA GLY A 116 -9.76 0.21 -1.21
C GLY A 116 -10.91 1.20 -1.22
N LEU A 117 -10.71 2.40 -1.81
CA LEU A 117 -11.78 3.39 -1.98
C LEU A 117 -12.90 2.87 -2.89
N ASP A 118 -12.55 2.22 -4.00
CA ASP A 118 -13.55 1.65 -4.91
C ASP A 118 -14.36 0.55 -4.24
N LEU A 119 -13.70 -0.36 -3.52
CA LEU A 119 -14.36 -1.38 -2.73
C LEU A 119 -15.23 -0.79 -1.61
N ALA A 120 -14.72 0.22 -0.90
CA ALA A 120 -15.51 0.90 0.13
C ALA A 120 -16.80 1.48 -0.45
N ASN A 121 -16.73 2.12 -1.63
CA ASN A 121 -17.92 2.64 -2.29
C ASN A 121 -18.94 1.54 -2.61
N LEU A 122 -18.50 0.36 -3.07
CA LEU A 122 -19.37 -0.79 -3.32
C LEU A 122 -20.03 -1.28 -2.04
N TYR A 123 -19.28 -1.39 -0.93
CA TYR A 123 -19.85 -1.82 0.35
C TYR A 123 -20.84 -0.80 0.93
N LEU A 124 -20.57 0.50 0.79
CA LEU A 124 -21.51 1.57 1.19
C LEU A 124 -22.83 1.45 0.40
N GLN A 125 -22.78 1.14 -0.90
CA GLN A 125 -23.98 0.88 -1.72
C GLN A 125 -24.74 -0.38 -1.28
N HIS A 126 -24.07 -1.34 -0.64
CA HIS A 126 -24.66 -2.55 -0.09
C HIS A 126 -25.14 -2.41 1.37
N GLY A 127 -25.19 -1.19 1.91
CA GLY A 127 -25.80 -0.91 3.22
C GLY A 127 -24.84 -0.88 4.40
N TYR A 128 -23.53 -1.03 4.18
CA TYR A 128 -22.53 -0.66 5.20
C TYR A 128 -22.54 0.85 5.37
N ARG A 129 -22.43 1.34 6.59
CA ARG A 129 -22.57 2.77 6.88
C ARG A 129 -21.25 3.45 7.05
N ARG A 130 -20.32 2.80 7.77
CA ARG A 130 -19.01 3.37 8.10
C ARG A 130 -17.91 2.37 7.88
N ILE A 131 -16.92 2.79 7.11
CA ILE A 131 -15.80 1.95 6.70
C ILE A 131 -14.50 2.63 7.16
N LEU A 132 -13.65 1.87 7.81
CA LEU A 132 -12.27 2.28 8.11
C LEU A 132 -11.34 1.64 7.07
N LEU A 133 -10.81 2.45 6.18
CA LEU A 133 -9.81 2.04 5.20
C LEU A 133 -8.42 2.45 5.71
N ILE A 134 -7.52 1.47 5.84
CA ILE A 134 -6.16 1.63 6.34
C ILE A 134 -5.19 1.14 5.28
N SER A 135 -4.15 1.92 5.00
CA SER A 135 -2.97 1.47 4.24
C SER A 135 -1.77 1.50 5.18
N ALA A 136 -1.10 0.36 5.35
CA ALA A 136 0.06 0.27 6.22
C ALA A 136 1.12 -0.63 5.59
N GLU A 137 2.34 -0.10 5.49
CA GLU A 137 3.46 -0.80 4.87
C GLU A 137 4.72 -0.68 5.71
N GLN A 138 5.38 -1.81 5.91
CA GLN A 138 6.74 -1.89 6.41
C GLN A 138 7.64 -2.42 5.29
N LEU A 139 7.85 -1.59 4.26
CA LEU A 139 8.62 -1.98 3.08
C LEU A 139 10.10 -2.24 3.40
N SER A 140 10.60 -1.69 4.51
CA SER A 140 11.95 -2.00 5.01
C SER A 140 12.19 -3.50 5.24
N ARG A 141 11.14 -4.28 5.56
CA ARG A 141 11.23 -5.73 5.76
C ARG A 141 11.52 -6.51 4.48
N ILE A 142 11.09 -5.99 3.36
CA ILE A 142 11.23 -6.62 2.04
C ILE A 142 12.18 -5.85 1.14
N THR A 143 12.95 -4.90 1.69
CA THR A 143 13.98 -4.13 0.97
C THR A 143 15.35 -4.76 1.18
N ASP A 144 16.05 -5.04 0.09
CA ASP A 144 17.46 -5.44 0.14
C ASP A 144 18.36 -4.21 0.33
N PHE A 145 18.87 -3.99 1.52
CA PHE A 145 19.76 -2.86 1.83
C PHE A 145 21.14 -2.94 1.17
N THR A 146 21.43 -3.99 0.41
CA THR A 146 22.63 -4.09 -0.44
C THR A 146 22.35 -3.72 -1.90
N ASP A 147 21.08 -3.54 -2.27
CA ASP A 147 20.66 -3.10 -3.60
C ASP A 147 20.40 -1.59 -3.61
N ARG A 148 21.36 -0.83 -4.17
CA ARG A 148 21.25 0.62 -4.33
C ARG A 148 19.99 1.07 -5.08
N SER A 149 19.48 0.26 -6.01
CA SER A 149 18.37 0.64 -6.87
C SER A 149 17.03 0.70 -6.12
N THR A 150 16.93 0.01 -5.00
CA THR A 150 15.70 -0.10 -4.20
C THR A 150 15.83 0.47 -2.79
N CYS A 151 16.95 0.25 -2.10
CA CYS A 151 17.09 0.59 -0.68
C CYS A 151 16.92 2.08 -0.38
N VAL A 152 17.26 2.95 -1.35
CA VAL A 152 17.15 4.41 -1.20
C VAL A 152 15.73 4.95 -1.41
N LEU A 153 14.76 4.12 -1.80
CA LEU A 153 13.41 4.56 -2.21
C LEU A 153 12.36 4.34 -1.13
N PHE A 154 12.45 3.24 -0.38
CA PHE A 154 11.35 2.78 0.47
C PHE A 154 11.55 3.14 1.93
N GLY A 155 10.45 3.39 2.61
CA GLY A 155 10.32 3.56 4.05
C GLY A 155 9.03 2.93 4.54
N ASP A 156 8.70 3.16 5.81
CA ASP A 156 7.58 2.57 6.51
C ASP A 156 6.60 3.65 6.96
N GLY A 157 5.32 3.31 7.02
CA GLY A 157 4.28 4.22 7.46
C GLY A 157 2.87 3.67 7.31
N ALA A 158 1.90 4.38 7.86
CA ALA A 158 0.49 4.07 7.71
C ALA A 158 -0.36 5.32 7.57
N GLY A 159 -1.42 5.20 6.78
CA GLY A 159 -2.50 6.18 6.65
C GLY A 159 -3.85 5.51 6.77
N ALA A 160 -4.84 6.24 7.29
CA ALA A 160 -6.19 5.72 7.43
C ALA A 160 -7.24 6.80 7.17
N VAL A 161 -8.40 6.39 6.68
CA VAL A 161 -9.57 7.26 6.50
C VAL A 161 -10.82 6.55 7.01
N VAL A 162 -11.72 7.31 7.65
CA VAL A 162 -13.07 6.86 7.94
C VAL A 162 -13.99 7.39 6.88
N LEU A 163 -14.76 6.49 6.26
CA LEU A 163 -15.61 6.74 5.11
C LEU A 163 -17.07 6.51 5.46
N GLU A 164 -17.94 7.38 4.95
CA GLU A 164 -19.40 7.24 4.97
C GLU A 164 -19.97 7.51 3.58
N GLY A 165 -21.13 6.94 3.25
CA GLY A 165 -21.78 7.19 1.97
C GLY A 165 -22.46 8.54 1.94
N ASP A 166 -22.42 9.22 0.81
CA ASP A 166 -23.18 10.43 0.53
C ASP A 166 -23.83 10.43 -0.86
N ASP A 167 -24.47 11.53 -1.22
CA ASP A 167 -25.13 11.68 -2.53
C ASP A 167 -24.21 12.26 -3.61
N SER A 168 -22.90 12.48 -3.30
CA SER A 168 -21.93 12.96 -4.28
C SER A 168 -21.66 11.91 -5.37
N PRO A 169 -21.24 12.32 -6.56
CA PRO A 169 -20.82 11.36 -7.57
C PRO A 169 -19.48 10.69 -7.17
N PHE A 170 -19.38 9.40 -7.36
CA PHE A 170 -18.13 8.66 -7.25
C PHE A 170 -17.77 8.02 -8.59
N VAL A 171 -16.55 8.25 -9.04
CA VAL A 171 -16.01 7.71 -10.28
C VAL A 171 -14.63 7.13 -10.03
N SER A 172 -14.40 5.93 -10.50
CA SER A 172 -13.07 5.29 -10.47
C SER A 172 -12.65 4.78 -11.85
N ALA A 173 -11.35 4.70 -12.07
CA ALA A 173 -10.75 4.14 -13.27
C ALA A 173 -9.56 3.25 -12.90
N LEU A 174 -9.88 2.05 -12.45
CA LEU A 174 -8.89 1.03 -12.10
C LEU A 174 -8.34 0.33 -13.34
N GLY A 175 -7.15 -0.27 -13.21
CA GLY A 175 -6.54 -1.08 -14.25
C GLY A 175 -5.34 -1.86 -13.71
N ALA A 176 -4.90 -2.86 -14.47
CA ALA A 176 -3.71 -3.65 -14.19
C ALA A 176 -3.04 -4.05 -15.50
N ASP A 177 -1.73 -4.25 -15.45
CA ASP A 177 -0.92 -4.77 -16.55
C ASP A 177 -0.14 -5.99 -16.06
N GLY A 178 -0.65 -7.16 -16.38
CA GLY A 178 -0.05 -8.44 -16.01
C GLY A 178 1.21 -8.78 -16.79
N ASP A 179 1.44 -8.15 -17.95
CA ASP A 179 2.64 -8.39 -18.75
C ASP A 179 3.90 -7.81 -18.09
N GLY A 180 3.73 -6.82 -17.21
CA GLY A 180 4.78 -6.18 -16.44
C GLY A 180 5.17 -6.89 -15.13
N VAL A 181 4.61 -8.05 -14.83
CA VAL A 181 4.77 -8.73 -13.51
C VAL A 181 6.23 -8.97 -13.10
N ASN A 182 7.14 -9.13 -14.03
CA ASN A 182 8.56 -9.37 -13.79
C ASN A 182 9.40 -8.09 -13.62
N THR A 183 8.78 -6.91 -13.68
CA THR A 183 9.50 -5.63 -13.56
C THR A 183 9.53 -5.07 -12.13
N LEU A 184 8.52 -5.41 -11.32
CA LEU A 184 8.45 -5.02 -9.90
C LEU A 184 7.73 -6.12 -9.12
N PHE A 185 8.47 -6.86 -8.30
CA PHE A 185 7.91 -7.95 -7.53
C PHE A 185 8.73 -8.24 -6.27
N ALA A 186 8.12 -8.92 -5.30
CA ALA A 186 8.80 -9.55 -4.18
C ALA A 186 8.33 -11.01 -4.11
N ARG A 187 9.23 -11.94 -4.42
CA ARG A 187 8.92 -13.38 -4.44
C ARG A 187 8.88 -13.93 -3.01
N LYS A 188 7.81 -14.62 -2.64
CA LYS A 188 7.80 -15.34 -1.36
C LYS A 188 8.95 -16.37 -1.31
N PRO A 189 9.57 -16.58 -0.13
CA PRO A 189 10.52 -17.67 0.05
C PRO A 189 9.90 -19.02 -0.29
N ASP A 190 10.71 -19.91 -0.88
CA ASP A 190 10.29 -21.27 -1.17
C ASP A 190 10.16 -22.07 0.15
N ASN A 191 9.05 -22.78 0.28
CA ASN A 191 8.83 -23.69 1.39
C ASN A 191 8.83 -25.13 0.86
N PRO A 192 9.92 -25.91 1.05
CA PRO A 192 10.03 -27.23 0.45
C PRO A 192 8.99 -28.21 1.03
N ASN A 193 8.31 -28.91 0.13
CA ASN A 193 7.35 -29.97 0.49
C ASN A 193 8.03 -31.34 0.35
N PRO A 194 8.20 -32.10 1.45
CA PRO A 194 8.91 -33.37 1.43
C PRO A 194 8.21 -34.49 0.63
N PHE A 195 6.94 -34.30 0.32
CA PHE A 195 6.17 -35.27 -0.49
C PHE A 195 6.30 -35.04 -1.99
N LEU A 196 6.90 -33.91 -2.43
CA LEU A 196 7.14 -33.62 -3.84
C LEU A 196 8.56 -34.06 -4.23
N LYS A 197 8.68 -34.95 -5.23
CA LYS A 197 9.99 -35.40 -5.76
C LYS A 197 10.78 -34.22 -6.39
N LYS A 198 10.08 -33.25 -6.95
CA LYS A 198 10.64 -32.03 -7.53
C LYS A 198 9.64 -30.90 -7.32
N GLN A 199 10.01 -29.92 -6.54
CA GLN A 199 9.22 -28.69 -6.41
C GLN A 199 9.70 -27.71 -7.45
N ARG A 200 8.75 -27.18 -8.26
CA ARG A 200 9.05 -26.12 -9.21
C ARG A 200 9.01 -24.78 -8.47
N THR A 201 10.05 -24.00 -8.64
CA THR A 201 10.15 -22.62 -8.17
C THR A 201 10.11 -21.67 -9.35
N LEU A 202 9.78 -20.40 -9.11
CA LEU A 202 9.89 -19.37 -10.14
C LEU A 202 11.37 -19.17 -10.50
N SER A 203 11.66 -19.06 -11.79
CA SER A 203 13.01 -18.99 -12.33
C SER A 203 13.07 -18.06 -13.53
N GLU A 204 14.28 -17.81 -14.05
CA GLU A 204 14.48 -17.09 -15.31
C GLU A 204 13.75 -17.76 -16.49
N ALA A 205 13.63 -19.08 -16.48
CA ALA A 205 12.86 -19.81 -17.50
C ALA A 205 11.37 -19.48 -17.49
N ASP A 206 10.85 -18.93 -16.37
CA ASP A 206 9.48 -18.42 -16.25
C ASP A 206 9.39 -16.90 -16.54
N GLY A 207 10.48 -16.27 -17.00
CA GLY A 207 10.56 -14.86 -17.34
C GLY A 207 10.84 -13.94 -16.15
N PHE A 208 11.16 -14.50 -14.96
CA PHE A 208 11.54 -13.70 -13.78
C PHE A 208 13.05 -13.60 -13.66
N PRO A 209 13.61 -12.38 -13.52
CA PRO A 209 15.03 -12.20 -13.25
C PRO A 209 15.42 -12.80 -11.90
N GLU A 210 16.72 -13.09 -11.74
CA GLU A 210 17.24 -13.52 -10.45
C GLU A 210 16.96 -12.48 -9.37
N SER A 211 16.44 -12.91 -8.23
CA SER A 211 16.10 -12.04 -7.11
C SER A 211 16.24 -12.79 -5.78
N LYS A 212 16.57 -12.06 -4.73
CA LYS A 212 16.57 -12.62 -3.37
C LYS A 212 15.14 -12.92 -2.93
N PRO A 213 14.82 -14.14 -2.50
CA PRO A 213 13.49 -14.45 -1.96
C PRO A 213 13.12 -13.54 -0.80
N GLY A 214 11.88 -13.05 -0.80
CA GLY A 214 11.40 -12.12 0.22
C GLY A 214 11.78 -10.66 0.00
N MET A 215 12.61 -10.34 -1.00
CA MET A 215 13.06 -8.98 -1.27
C MET A 215 12.45 -8.41 -2.54
N ILE A 216 12.26 -7.09 -2.55
CA ILE A 216 11.77 -6.36 -3.74
C ILE A 216 12.85 -6.39 -4.82
N HIS A 217 12.43 -6.79 -6.02
CA HIS A 217 13.16 -6.59 -7.26
C HIS A 217 12.47 -5.50 -8.07
N MET A 218 13.24 -4.57 -8.65
CA MET A 218 12.70 -3.47 -9.45
C MET A 218 13.55 -3.16 -10.67
N ALA A 219 12.96 -3.29 -11.85
CA ALA A 219 13.52 -2.77 -13.11
C ALA A 219 13.11 -1.29 -13.26
N GLY A 220 13.83 -0.38 -12.60
CA GLY A 220 13.43 1.02 -12.38
C GLY A 220 12.99 1.78 -13.62
N GLN A 221 13.69 1.62 -14.77
CA GLN A 221 13.32 2.29 -16.02
C GLN A 221 11.98 1.80 -16.58
N ALA A 222 11.70 0.49 -16.50
CA ALA A 222 10.45 -0.09 -16.95
C ALA A 222 9.28 0.37 -16.08
N VAL A 223 9.48 0.36 -14.75
CA VAL A 223 8.50 0.85 -13.77
C VAL A 223 8.21 2.34 -13.98
N TYR A 224 9.23 3.16 -14.18
CA TYR A 224 9.07 4.59 -14.46
C TYR A 224 8.25 4.81 -15.73
N LYS A 225 8.61 4.14 -16.84
CA LYS A 225 7.89 4.25 -18.11
C LYS A 225 6.41 3.85 -17.95
N PHE A 226 6.15 2.78 -17.23
CA PHE A 226 4.79 2.34 -16.92
C PHE A 226 4.04 3.43 -16.14
N ALA A 227 4.62 3.95 -15.05
CA ALA A 227 3.96 4.92 -14.17
C ALA A 227 3.57 6.20 -14.93
N VAL A 228 4.51 6.80 -15.67
CA VAL A 228 4.24 8.04 -16.42
C VAL A 228 3.26 7.87 -17.60
N THR A 229 2.95 6.63 -17.96
CA THR A 229 1.97 6.31 -19.01
C THR A 229 0.62 5.93 -18.42
N ALA A 230 0.61 4.98 -17.48
CA ALA A 230 -0.60 4.41 -16.92
C ALA A 230 -1.37 5.37 -16.02
N MET A 231 -0.67 6.14 -15.17
CA MET A 231 -1.33 7.07 -14.24
C MET A 231 -2.07 8.21 -14.98
N PRO A 232 -1.46 8.94 -15.92
CA PRO A 232 -2.21 9.95 -16.69
C PRO A 232 -3.35 9.37 -17.52
N ALA A 233 -3.19 8.14 -18.03
CA ALA A 233 -4.27 7.46 -18.74
C ALA A 233 -5.45 7.10 -17.82
N ALA A 234 -5.17 6.70 -16.58
CA ALA A 234 -6.22 6.43 -15.59
C ALA A 234 -6.97 7.71 -15.21
N VAL A 235 -6.26 8.84 -15.00
CA VAL A 235 -6.87 10.15 -14.74
C VAL A 235 -7.80 10.55 -15.89
N ARG A 236 -7.32 10.47 -17.15
CA ARG A 236 -8.16 10.79 -18.31
C ARG A 236 -9.42 9.93 -18.38
N ARG A 237 -9.29 8.60 -18.15
CA ARG A 237 -10.46 7.71 -18.12
C ARG A 237 -11.45 8.05 -16.99
N ALA A 238 -10.95 8.47 -15.83
CA ALA A 238 -11.81 8.91 -14.73
C ALA A 238 -12.54 10.19 -15.10
N CYS A 239 -11.86 11.17 -15.69
CA CYS A 239 -12.46 12.41 -16.16
C CYS A 239 -13.53 12.17 -17.24
N GLU A 240 -13.24 11.28 -18.22
CA GLU A 240 -14.20 10.88 -19.25
C GLU A 240 -15.46 10.27 -18.63
N LYS A 241 -15.32 9.34 -17.69
CA LYS A 241 -16.45 8.75 -16.95
C LYS A 241 -17.25 9.77 -16.14
N ALA A 242 -16.57 10.77 -15.59
CA ALA A 242 -17.19 11.85 -14.82
C ALA A 242 -17.78 12.96 -15.72
N ASN A 243 -17.53 12.92 -17.03
CA ASN A 243 -17.83 13.98 -17.98
C ASN A 243 -17.22 15.34 -17.58
N LEU A 244 -15.97 15.29 -17.12
CA LEU A 244 -15.15 16.44 -16.72
C LEU A 244 -13.93 16.59 -17.61
N ALA A 245 -13.51 17.82 -17.88
CA ALA A 245 -12.20 18.08 -18.45
C ALA A 245 -11.11 17.93 -17.37
N PRO A 246 -9.92 17.38 -17.67
CA PRO A 246 -8.85 17.24 -16.66
C PRO A 246 -8.48 18.57 -15.98
N GLU A 247 -8.60 19.70 -16.71
CA GLU A 247 -8.30 21.04 -16.22
C GLU A 247 -9.35 21.58 -15.23
N ALA A 248 -10.49 20.88 -15.10
CA ALA A 248 -11.56 21.21 -14.14
C ALA A 248 -11.40 20.48 -12.79
N LEU A 249 -10.32 19.70 -12.63
CA LEU A 249 -10.03 19.06 -11.36
C LEU A 249 -9.46 20.07 -10.37
N ASP A 250 -10.07 20.15 -9.20
CA ASP A 250 -9.50 20.84 -8.05
C ASP A 250 -8.41 19.96 -7.41
N TRP A 251 -7.51 20.60 -6.68
CA TRP A 251 -6.39 19.94 -6.01
C TRP A 251 -6.76 19.51 -4.60
#